data_ecde075a1379f2d22ce242c0f8b4f75e
#
_entry.id   ecde075a1379f2d22ce242c0f8b4f75e
#
_cell.length_a   1.000
_cell.length_b   1.000
_cell.length_c   1.000
_cell.angle_alpha   90.00
_cell.angle_beta   90.00
_cell.angle_gamma   90.00
#
_symmetry.space_group_name_H-M   'P 1'
#
loop_
_entity.id
_entity.type
_entity.pdbx_description
1 polymer ?
#
loop_
_entity_poly.entity_id
_entity_poly.type
_entity_poly.pdbx_seq_one_letter_code
_entity_poly.pdbx_strand_id
1 'polypeptide(L)'
;MTSEPPDHLIDWRGNDWTPNNETPAAHPNARFTVSAAQCPAIADEWEDLQGVPISAILFGGRRATVVPLVNEANSWNQGTFFGSIVASEKTAAASGSIGELRRDPMAMLPFCGYNMADYWQHWITMGKQDGAKMPGIYYVNWFRKDLEGGFIWPGFGENSRVLEWIFNRCEGTAEAVETPIGRLPTLDGLDFSGLDLSPDEIATLLKVDVEGWLSEIPLIEEYYKSFGDQVPSELWQELQLLKEQLETAKVGAA
;
A
#
# COMPACT_ATOMS: atom_id res chain seq x y z
N MET A 1 -12.94 7.85 14.08
CA MET A 1 -14.07 6.92 14.18
C MET A 1 -14.08 6.36 15.59
N THR A 2 -15.24 6.11 16.17
CA THR A 2 -15.35 5.45 17.48
C THR A 2 -15.66 3.97 17.26
N SER A 3 -15.07 3.08 18.05
CA SER A 3 -15.40 1.66 18.07
C SER A 3 -16.75 1.39 18.74
N GLU A 4 -17.21 2.34 19.54
CA GLU A 4 -18.48 2.27 20.24
C GLU A 4 -19.39 3.40 19.74
N PRO A 5 -20.39 3.10 18.91
CA PRO A 5 -21.35 4.11 18.48
C PRO A 5 -22.21 4.56 19.67
N PRO A 6 -22.71 5.79 19.68
CA PRO A 6 -23.68 6.21 20.69
C PRO A 6 -24.97 5.37 20.59
N ASP A 7 -25.70 5.27 21.69
CA ASP A 7 -26.97 4.53 21.75
C ASP A 7 -28.00 5.04 20.75
N HIS A 8 -27.87 6.30 20.34
CA HIS A 8 -28.76 6.96 19.39
C HIS A 8 -28.01 7.99 18.56
N LEU A 9 -28.24 8.01 17.26
CA LEU A 9 -27.74 9.04 16.33
C LEU A 9 -28.70 9.21 15.14
N ILE A 10 -28.48 10.23 14.32
CA ILE A 10 -29.16 10.39 13.04
C ILE A 10 -28.29 9.78 11.94
N ASP A 11 -28.86 8.86 11.17
CA ASP A 11 -28.14 8.21 10.06
C ASP A 11 -27.94 9.17 8.87
N TRP A 12 -27.17 8.71 7.88
CA TRP A 12 -26.87 9.49 6.67
C TRP A 12 -28.11 9.82 5.81
N ARG A 13 -29.25 9.18 6.05
CA ARG A 13 -30.54 9.44 5.40
C ARG A 13 -31.43 10.41 6.19
N GLY A 14 -31.00 10.81 7.38
CA GLY A 14 -31.74 11.69 8.26
C GLY A 14 -32.74 10.96 9.18
N ASN A 15 -32.62 9.64 9.33
CA ASN A 15 -33.48 8.85 10.20
C ASN A 15 -32.84 8.61 11.56
N ASP A 16 -33.66 8.40 12.58
CA ASP A 16 -33.17 7.91 13.87
C ASP A 16 -32.51 6.53 13.71
N TRP A 17 -31.32 6.38 14.27
CA TRP A 17 -30.55 5.16 14.20
C TRP A 17 -30.03 4.75 15.58
N THR A 18 -30.02 3.45 15.82
CA THR A 18 -29.45 2.81 17.01
C THR A 18 -28.57 1.64 16.59
N PRO A 19 -27.68 1.13 17.46
CA PRO A 19 -26.86 -0.05 17.17
C PRO A 19 -27.63 -1.32 16.77
N ASN A 20 -28.93 -1.39 17.08
CA ASN A 20 -29.79 -2.52 16.72
C ASN A 20 -30.38 -2.43 15.29
N ASN A 21 -30.12 -1.35 14.57
CA ASN A 21 -30.62 -1.20 13.20
C ASN A 21 -29.83 -2.12 12.25
N GLU A 22 -30.52 -2.78 11.32
CA GLU A 22 -29.92 -3.65 10.31
C GLU A 22 -29.07 -2.87 9.27
N THR A 23 -29.38 -1.59 9.07
CA THR A 23 -28.67 -0.74 8.10
C THR A 23 -27.58 0.08 8.77
N PRO A 24 -26.42 0.26 8.12
CA PRO A 24 -25.35 1.10 8.66
C PRO A 24 -25.77 2.56 8.84
N ALA A 25 -25.28 3.20 9.91
CA ALA A 25 -25.50 4.62 10.16
C ALA A 25 -24.85 5.53 9.14
N ALA A 26 -23.72 5.14 8.57
CA ALA A 26 -22.95 5.89 7.58
C ALA A 26 -23.18 5.35 6.17
N HIS A 27 -23.11 6.24 5.18
CA HIS A 27 -23.07 5.83 3.78
C HIS A 27 -21.83 4.98 3.50
N PRO A 28 -21.89 3.92 2.66
CA PRO A 28 -20.72 3.08 2.35
C PRO A 28 -19.52 3.84 1.79
N ASN A 29 -19.74 4.98 1.15
CA ASN A 29 -18.71 5.89 0.66
C ASN A 29 -18.63 7.18 1.52
N ALA A 30 -18.86 7.09 2.82
CA ALA A 30 -18.70 8.21 3.73
C ALA A 30 -17.23 8.61 3.86
N ARG A 31 -16.97 9.91 3.81
CA ARG A 31 -15.62 10.49 3.94
C ARG A 31 -15.68 11.69 4.87
N PHE A 32 -14.59 11.95 5.57
CA PHE A 32 -14.43 13.16 6.37
C PHE A 32 -12.99 13.65 6.27
N THR A 33 -12.77 14.91 6.56
CA THR A 33 -11.46 15.55 6.64
C THR A 33 -11.35 16.31 7.94
N VAL A 34 -10.11 16.44 8.43
CA VAL A 34 -9.77 17.30 9.56
C VAL A 34 -8.63 18.21 9.17
N SER A 35 -8.51 19.37 9.80
CA SER A 35 -7.37 20.25 9.63
C SER A 35 -6.09 19.57 10.10
N ALA A 36 -5.00 19.67 9.33
CA ALA A 36 -3.68 19.17 9.73
C ALA A 36 -3.21 19.82 11.05
N ALA A 37 -3.61 21.05 11.33
CA ALA A 37 -3.33 21.75 12.58
C ALA A 37 -3.91 21.06 13.84
N GLN A 38 -4.81 20.09 13.69
CA GLN A 38 -5.32 19.27 14.80
C GLN A 38 -4.43 18.05 15.10
N CYS A 39 -3.39 17.79 14.30
CA CYS A 39 -2.43 16.74 14.58
C CYS A 39 -1.54 17.14 15.77
N PRO A 40 -1.53 16.38 16.88
CA PRO A 40 -0.74 16.75 18.07
C PRO A 40 0.77 16.65 17.86
N ALA A 41 1.20 15.94 16.81
CA ALA A 41 2.61 15.74 16.45
C ALA A 41 2.98 16.47 15.15
N ILE A 42 2.23 17.51 14.78
CA ILE A 42 2.55 18.31 13.59
C ILE A 42 3.86 19.05 13.82
N ALA A 43 4.73 19.06 12.81
CA ALA A 43 5.98 19.83 12.87
C ALA A 43 5.68 21.33 12.82
N ASP A 44 6.48 22.14 13.50
CA ASP A 44 6.32 23.61 13.51
C ASP A 44 6.45 24.19 12.08
N GLU A 45 7.24 23.55 11.23
CA GLU A 45 7.53 23.94 9.85
C GLU A 45 6.50 23.46 8.82
N TRP A 46 5.38 22.87 9.24
CA TRP A 46 4.43 22.22 8.29
C TRP A 46 3.86 23.14 7.21
N GLU A 47 3.83 24.45 7.45
CA GLU A 47 3.45 25.50 6.49
C GLU A 47 4.63 26.38 6.02
N ASP A 48 5.88 25.93 6.21
CA ASP A 48 7.04 26.71 5.76
C ASP A 48 6.97 26.97 4.25
N LEU A 49 7.14 28.22 3.85
CA LEU A 49 7.13 28.63 2.45
C LEU A 49 8.29 28.02 1.64
N GLN A 50 9.36 27.56 2.30
CA GLN A 50 10.45 26.80 1.68
C GLN A 50 10.05 25.34 1.41
N GLY A 51 8.91 24.92 1.91
CA GLY A 51 8.45 23.53 1.90
C GLY A 51 9.07 22.68 3.01
N VAL A 52 8.59 21.47 3.14
CA VAL A 52 9.10 20.46 4.06
C VAL A 52 9.68 19.28 3.29
N PRO A 53 10.75 18.62 3.78
CA PRO A 53 11.31 17.45 3.12
C PRO A 53 10.31 16.29 3.14
N ILE A 54 10.28 15.52 2.05
CA ILE A 54 9.54 14.25 1.96
C ILE A 54 10.55 13.12 2.07
N SER A 55 10.45 12.30 3.12
CA SER A 55 11.38 11.19 3.37
C SER A 55 10.85 9.85 2.87
N ALA A 56 9.53 9.67 2.84
CA ALA A 56 8.89 8.44 2.40
C ALA A 56 7.60 8.70 1.62
N ILE A 57 7.34 7.84 0.63
CA ILE A 57 6.07 7.75 -0.10
C ILE A 57 5.53 6.34 0.08
N LEU A 58 4.30 6.22 0.56
CA LEU A 58 3.64 4.95 0.82
C LEU A 58 2.53 4.73 -0.21
N PHE A 59 2.66 3.67 -1.00
CA PHE A 59 1.56 3.16 -1.81
C PHE A 59 0.88 2.00 -1.10
N GLY A 60 -0.40 1.79 -1.36
CA GLY A 60 -1.11 0.67 -0.77
C GLY A 60 -2.45 0.42 -1.43
N GLY A 61 -2.92 -0.80 -1.25
CA GLY A 61 -4.23 -1.27 -1.71
C GLY A 61 -4.74 -2.38 -0.82
N ARG A 62 -6.04 -2.68 -0.91
CA ARG A 62 -6.61 -3.83 -0.20
C ARG A 62 -6.28 -5.10 -0.95
N ARG A 63 -5.40 -5.92 -0.39
CA ARG A 63 -4.96 -7.19 -0.94
C ARG A 63 -5.11 -8.29 0.11
N ALA A 64 -6.03 -9.22 -0.10
CA ALA A 64 -6.20 -10.37 0.80
C ALA A 64 -4.99 -11.30 0.76
N THR A 65 -4.31 -11.38 -0.38
CA THR A 65 -3.20 -12.30 -0.65
C THR A 65 -2.04 -11.59 -1.35
N VAL A 66 -0.94 -12.30 -1.59
CA VAL A 66 0.22 -11.94 -2.40
C VAL A 66 1.09 -10.84 -1.77
N VAL A 67 0.53 -9.66 -1.53
CA VAL A 67 1.29 -8.50 -1.05
C VAL A 67 1.52 -8.60 0.46
N PRO A 68 2.77 -8.51 0.95
CA PRO A 68 3.07 -8.53 2.38
C PRO A 68 2.58 -7.25 3.09
N LEU A 69 2.70 -7.23 4.42
CA LEU A 69 2.31 -6.08 5.25
C LEU A 69 3.00 -4.79 4.82
N VAL A 70 4.29 -4.88 4.54
CA VAL A 70 5.10 -3.76 4.04
C VAL A 70 6.31 -4.29 3.28
N ASN A 71 6.70 -3.59 2.21
CA ASN A 71 7.99 -3.76 1.56
C ASN A 71 8.53 -2.40 1.06
N GLU A 72 9.85 -2.24 1.12
CA GLU A 72 10.59 -1.07 0.66
C GLU A 72 11.14 -1.33 -0.74
N ALA A 73 11.06 -0.36 -1.62
CA ALA A 73 11.67 -0.42 -2.93
C ALA A 73 13.20 -0.26 -2.85
N ASN A 74 13.94 -1.03 -3.67
CA ASN A 74 15.40 -0.97 -3.75
C ASN A 74 15.90 0.27 -4.50
N SER A 75 15.04 0.86 -5.35
CA SER A 75 15.36 2.01 -6.19
C SER A 75 14.13 2.86 -6.45
N TRP A 76 14.35 4.09 -6.94
CA TRP A 76 13.26 4.96 -7.38
C TRP A 76 12.44 4.35 -8.54
N ASN A 77 13.10 3.65 -9.48
CA ASN A 77 12.42 2.98 -10.58
C ASN A 77 11.53 1.86 -10.07
N GLN A 78 12.05 1.00 -9.17
CA GLN A 78 11.24 -0.05 -8.54
C GLN A 78 10.08 0.53 -7.73
N GLY A 79 10.29 1.64 -7.01
CA GLY A 79 9.23 2.33 -6.28
C GLY A 79 8.16 2.92 -7.21
N THR A 80 8.57 3.49 -8.34
CA THR A 80 7.65 3.95 -9.40
C THR A 80 6.87 2.76 -9.98
N PHE A 81 7.55 1.63 -10.19
CA PHE A 81 6.91 0.38 -10.59
C PHE A 81 5.88 -0.08 -9.57
N PHE A 82 6.18 -0.08 -8.26
CA PHE A 82 5.20 -0.39 -7.22
C PHE A 82 3.96 0.48 -7.33
N GLY A 83 4.14 1.79 -7.43
CA GLY A 83 3.04 2.74 -7.60
C GLY A 83 2.19 2.44 -8.85
N SER A 84 2.85 2.10 -9.97
CA SER A 84 2.17 1.85 -11.25
C SER A 84 1.29 0.60 -11.23
N ILE A 85 1.66 -0.42 -10.45
CA ILE A 85 0.95 -1.71 -10.38
C ILE A 85 0.01 -1.83 -9.17
N VAL A 86 -0.15 -0.78 -8.36
CA VAL A 86 -1.08 -0.81 -7.23
C VAL A 86 -2.42 -1.38 -7.68
N ALA A 87 -2.91 -2.33 -6.90
CA ALA A 87 -4.22 -2.91 -7.11
C ALA A 87 -4.97 -3.03 -5.79
N SER A 88 -6.28 -2.88 -5.84
CA SER A 88 -7.12 -2.91 -4.66
C SER A 88 -8.39 -3.71 -4.93
N GLU A 89 -8.77 -4.56 -3.99
CA GLU A 89 -10.05 -5.24 -4.03
C GLU A 89 -11.20 -4.23 -3.95
N LYS A 90 -12.20 -4.43 -4.81
CA LYS A 90 -13.41 -3.62 -4.80
C LYS A 90 -14.20 -3.84 -3.51
N THR A 91 -14.74 -2.74 -2.97
CA THR A 91 -15.64 -2.75 -1.82
C THR A 91 -17.07 -2.48 -2.26
N ALA A 92 -18.02 -2.57 -1.33
CA ALA A 92 -19.43 -2.23 -1.58
C ALA A 92 -19.66 -0.78 -2.10
N ALA A 93 -18.67 0.11 -1.92
CA ALA A 93 -18.72 1.48 -2.43
C ALA A 93 -18.34 1.61 -3.92
N ALA A 94 -17.73 0.57 -4.51
CA ALA A 94 -17.29 0.55 -5.90
C ALA A 94 -18.27 -0.24 -6.78
N SER A 95 -18.40 0.14 -8.05
CA SER A 95 -19.15 -0.65 -9.03
C SER A 95 -18.41 -1.96 -9.35
N GLY A 96 -19.12 -3.07 -9.44
CA GLY A 96 -18.60 -4.40 -9.73
C GLY A 96 -18.73 -5.38 -8.56
N SER A 97 -18.17 -6.58 -8.70
CA SER A 97 -18.24 -7.61 -7.66
C SER A 97 -17.30 -7.28 -6.50
N ILE A 98 -17.80 -7.40 -5.26
CA ILE A 98 -16.98 -7.22 -4.05
C ILE A 98 -15.83 -8.25 -4.08
N GLY A 99 -14.61 -7.82 -3.77
CA GLY A 99 -13.40 -8.64 -3.77
C GLY A 99 -12.70 -8.76 -5.13
N GLU A 100 -13.34 -8.31 -6.23
CA GLU A 100 -12.67 -8.25 -7.52
C GLU A 100 -11.51 -7.26 -7.49
N LEU A 101 -10.35 -7.67 -8.02
CA LEU A 101 -9.15 -6.83 -8.04
C LEU A 101 -9.23 -5.78 -9.14
N ARG A 102 -9.02 -4.52 -8.78
CA ARG A 102 -8.95 -3.40 -9.71
C ARG A 102 -7.57 -2.77 -9.63
N ARG A 103 -6.92 -2.56 -10.78
CA ARG A 103 -5.73 -1.73 -10.87
C ARG A 103 -6.09 -0.28 -10.55
N ASP A 104 -5.29 0.34 -9.71
CA ASP A 104 -5.48 1.72 -9.23
C ASP A 104 -4.12 2.40 -9.10
N PRO A 105 -3.44 2.65 -10.23
CA PRO A 105 -2.06 3.12 -10.24
C PRO A 105 -1.92 4.37 -9.39
N MET A 106 -0.92 4.36 -8.51
CA MET A 106 -0.62 5.42 -7.55
C MET A 106 -1.83 5.85 -6.69
N ALA A 107 -2.86 4.98 -6.59
CA ALA A 107 -4.15 5.23 -5.94
C ALA A 107 -4.88 6.49 -6.50
N MET A 108 -4.68 6.84 -7.77
CA MET A 108 -5.20 8.07 -8.34
C MET A 108 -5.91 7.90 -9.69
N LEU A 109 -6.18 6.66 -10.15
CA LEU A 109 -6.79 6.42 -11.45
C LEU A 109 -8.05 7.27 -11.73
N PRO A 110 -9.01 7.44 -10.80
CA PRO A 110 -10.21 8.23 -11.06
C PRO A 110 -9.94 9.73 -11.21
N PHE A 111 -8.76 10.20 -10.84
CA PHE A 111 -8.38 11.61 -10.80
C PHE A 111 -7.40 12.00 -11.90
N CYS A 112 -6.84 11.03 -12.62
CA CYS A 112 -5.93 11.27 -13.73
C CYS A 112 -6.73 11.52 -15.02
N GLY A 113 -6.68 12.76 -15.54
CA GLY A 113 -7.40 13.19 -16.74
C GLY A 113 -6.62 13.00 -18.05
N TYR A 114 -5.48 12.28 -18.04
CA TYR A 114 -4.62 12.01 -19.19
C TYR A 114 -4.05 10.59 -19.10
N ASN A 115 -3.21 10.19 -20.07
CA ASN A 115 -2.61 8.86 -20.03
C ASN A 115 -1.70 8.72 -18.79
N MET A 116 -1.99 7.73 -17.95
CA MET A 116 -1.27 7.50 -16.71
C MET A 116 0.22 7.18 -16.93
N ALA A 117 0.58 6.65 -18.10
CA ALA A 117 1.97 6.38 -18.46
C ALA A 117 2.81 7.68 -18.55
N ASP A 118 2.22 8.81 -18.94
CA ASP A 118 2.91 10.11 -18.94
C ASP A 118 3.26 10.54 -17.49
N TYR A 119 2.38 10.25 -16.53
CA TYR A 119 2.64 10.50 -15.12
C TYR A 119 3.78 9.62 -14.59
N TRP A 120 3.81 8.34 -14.95
CA TRP A 120 4.92 7.46 -14.59
C TRP A 120 6.24 7.91 -15.22
N GLN A 121 6.19 8.35 -16.49
CA GLN A 121 7.38 8.90 -17.14
C GLN A 121 7.92 10.14 -16.42
N HIS A 122 7.02 10.97 -15.89
CA HIS A 122 7.42 12.13 -15.08
C HIS A 122 8.16 11.65 -13.80
N TRP A 123 7.63 10.65 -13.09
CA TRP A 123 8.31 10.09 -11.91
C TRP A 123 9.70 9.55 -12.26
N ILE A 124 9.81 8.75 -13.32
CA ILE A 124 11.11 8.24 -13.78
C ILE A 124 12.08 9.40 -14.07
N THR A 125 11.60 10.44 -14.73
CA THR A 125 12.40 11.62 -15.06
C THR A 125 12.87 12.39 -13.83
N MET A 126 12.03 12.53 -12.81
CA MET A 126 12.39 13.14 -11.54
C MET A 126 13.57 12.43 -10.86
N GLY A 127 13.58 11.09 -10.88
CA GLY A 127 14.68 10.30 -10.32
C GLY A 127 16.00 10.42 -11.07
N LYS A 128 16.00 10.95 -12.30
CA LYS A 128 17.21 11.16 -13.12
C LYS A 128 17.82 12.55 -12.96
N GLN A 129 17.22 13.44 -12.19
CA GLN A 129 17.73 14.79 -11.99
C GLN A 129 19.00 14.77 -11.14
N ASP A 130 20.02 15.49 -11.59
CA ASP A 130 21.30 15.62 -10.86
C ASP A 130 21.07 16.23 -9.47
N GLY A 131 21.59 15.56 -8.46
CA GLY A 131 21.50 16.01 -7.07
C GLY A 131 20.13 15.82 -6.43
N ALA A 132 19.16 15.19 -7.10
CA ALA A 132 17.86 14.88 -6.51
C ALA A 132 18.01 13.95 -5.30
N LYS A 133 17.44 14.34 -4.17
CA LYS A 133 17.32 13.50 -2.97
C LYS A 133 15.92 12.90 -2.96
N MET A 134 15.80 11.72 -3.58
CA MET A 134 14.53 11.05 -3.72
C MET A 134 14.11 10.39 -2.39
N PRO A 135 12.82 10.48 -2.00
CA PRO A 135 12.30 9.78 -0.84
C PRO A 135 12.30 8.25 -1.05
N GLY A 136 12.33 7.50 0.03
CA GLY A 136 12.08 6.06 -0.01
C GLY A 136 10.64 5.78 -0.48
N ILE A 137 10.44 4.69 -1.22
CA ILE A 137 9.10 4.26 -1.63
C ILE A 137 8.78 2.91 -0.99
N TYR A 138 7.60 2.83 -0.39
CA TYR A 138 7.11 1.66 0.33
C TYR A 138 5.76 1.22 -0.23
N TYR A 139 5.54 -0.09 -0.27
CA TYR A 139 4.22 -0.66 -0.52
C TYR A 139 3.67 -1.24 0.78
N VAL A 140 2.47 -0.85 1.18
CA VAL A 140 1.84 -1.27 2.43
C VAL A 140 0.51 -1.98 2.17
N ASN A 141 0.20 -3.00 2.96
CA ASN A 141 -1.05 -3.77 2.84
C ASN A 141 -1.60 -4.13 4.23
N TRP A 142 -2.54 -3.34 4.71
CA TRP A 142 -3.23 -3.56 6.00
C TRP A 142 -4.28 -4.68 5.96
N PHE A 143 -4.52 -5.32 4.81
CA PHE A 143 -5.73 -6.09 4.52
C PHE A 143 -5.44 -7.56 4.21
N ARG A 144 -4.24 -8.06 4.57
CA ARG A 144 -3.91 -9.48 4.44
C ARG A 144 -4.90 -10.31 5.25
N LYS A 145 -5.39 -11.41 4.64
CA LYS A 145 -6.37 -12.31 5.27
C LYS A 145 -5.78 -13.68 5.58
N ASP A 146 -6.34 -14.29 6.60
CA ASP A 146 -6.16 -15.70 6.91
C ASP A 146 -7.00 -16.61 6.00
N LEU A 147 -6.95 -17.91 6.24
CA LEU A 147 -7.70 -18.91 5.46
C LEU A 147 -9.22 -18.87 5.73
N GLU A 148 -9.65 -18.27 6.84
CA GLU A 148 -11.05 -18.13 7.23
C GLU A 148 -11.64 -16.82 6.70
N GLY A 149 -10.81 -15.96 6.09
CA GLY A 149 -11.19 -14.66 5.51
C GLY A 149 -11.16 -13.50 6.52
N GLY A 150 -10.64 -13.72 7.74
CA GLY A 150 -10.37 -12.69 8.72
C GLY A 150 -9.14 -11.84 8.36
N PHE A 151 -9.09 -10.60 8.83
CA PHE A 151 -7.90 -9.78 8.67
C PHE A 151 -6.86 -10.20 9.71
N ILE A 152 -5.64 -10.52 9.25
CA ILE A 152 -4.53 -10.89 10.13
C ILE A 152 -4.01 -9.65 10.87
N TRP A 153 -3.77 -8.56 10.13
CA TRP A 153 -3.27 -7.32 10.74
C TRP A 153 -4.40 -6.58 11.45
N PRO A 154 -4.24 -6.20 12.73
CA PRO A 154 -5.31 -5.52 13.48
C PRO A 154 -5.68 -4.16 12.89
N GLY A 155 -4.73 -3.50 12.21
CA GLY A 155 -4.95 -2.21 11.59
C GLY A 155 -5.11 -1.07 12.58
N PHE A 156 -5.67 0.03 12.10
CA PHE A 156 -5.97 1.23 12.89
C PHE A 156 -4.75 1.76 13.67
N GLY A 157 -4.78 1.77 14.99
CA GLY A 157 -3.67 2.25 15.83
C GLY A 157 -2.37 1.47 15.62
N GLU A 158 -2.46 0.17 15.33
CA GLU A 158 -1.30 -0.70 15.14
C GLU A 158 -0.54 -0.41 13.83
N ASN A 159 -1.16 0.33 12.89
CA ASN A 159 -0.46 0.80 11.69
C ASN A 159 0.74 1.70 12.04
N SER A 160 0.75 2.34 13.21
CA SER A 160 1.89 3.13 13.72
C SER A 160 3.18 2.31 13.82
N ARG A 161 3.12 1.01 14.10
CA ARG A 161 4.28 0.11 14.19
C ARG A 161 4.99 -0.04 12.84
N VAL A 162 4.20 -0.13 11.76
CA VAL A 162 4.75 -0.16 10.39
C VAL A 162 5.33 1.21 10.02
N LEU A 163 4.67 2.30 10.41
CA LEU A 163 5.21 3.65 10.20
C LEU A 163 6.52 3.86 10.97
N GLU A 164 6.64 3.37 12.20
CA GLU A 164 7.87 3.40 12.98
C GLU A 164 9.02 2.68 12.26
N TRP A 165 8.76 1.47 11.72
CA TRP A 165 9.77 0.78 10.91
C TRP A 165 10.18 1.62 9.69
N ILE A 166 9.23 2.23 8.97
CA ILE A 166 9.52 3.09 7.82
C ILE A 166 10.35 4.31 8.23
N PHE A 167 10.04 4.97 9.34
CA PHE A 167 10.86 6.06 9.87
C PHE A 167 12.28 5.60 10.15
N ASN A 168 12.44 4.50 10.87
CA ASN A 168 13.74 3.93 11.19
C ASN A 168 14.52 3.50 9.93
N ARG A 169 13.83 3.06 8.85
CA ARG A 169 14.44 2.83 7.55
C ARG A 169 14.97 4.12 6.91
N CYS A 170 14.17 5.18 6.95
CA CYS A 170 14.58 6.50 6.44
C CYS A 170 15.79 7.07 7.19
N GLU A 171 15.91 6.79 8.49
CA GLU A 171 17.04 7.19 9.32
C GLU A 171 18.23 6.23 9.26
N GLY A 172 18.09 5.08 8.60
CA GLY A 172 19.13 4.06 8.49
C GLY A 172 19.40 3.28 9.79
N THR A 173 18.44 3.27 10.71
CA THR A 173 18.53 2.60 12.03
C THR A 173 17.84 1.22 12.07
N ALA A 174 16.94 0.92 11.14
CA ALA A 174 16.31 -0.40 11.04
C ALA A 174 16.93 -1.24 9.95
N GLU A 175 17.07 -2.55 10.21
CA GLU A 175 17.50 -3.53 9.22
C GLU A 175 16.34 -4.00 8.35
N ALA A 176 16.68 -4.57 7.18
CA ALA A 176 15.72 -5.17 6.26
C ALA A 176 16.34 -6.38 5.55
N VAL A 177 15.50 -7.29 5.10
CA VAL A 177 15.87 -8.48 4.33
C VAL A 177 15.61 -8.22 2.85
N GLU A 178 16.63 -8.42 2.02
CA GLU A 178 16.51 -8.38 0.55
C GLU A 178 15.64 -9.56 0.07
N THR A 179 14.67 -9.26 -0.77
CA THR A 179 13.75 -10.25 -1.35
C THR A 179 13.50 -9.96 -2.83
N PRO A 180 12.90 -10.88 -3.58
CA PRO A 180 12.51 -10.64 -4.98
C PRO A 180 11.58 -9.44 -5.20
N ILE A 181 10.86 -9.03 -4.18
CA ILE A 181 9.89 -7.92 -4.26
C ILE A 181 10.37 -6.64 -3.56
N GLY A 182 11.66 -6.49 -3.29
CA GLY A 182 12.24 -5.40 -2.51
C GLY A 182 12.64 -5.83 -1.10
N ARG A 183 12.78 -4.88 -0.18
CA ARG A 183 13.22 -5.14 1.19
C ARG A 183 12.04 -5.27 2.13
N LEU A 184 12.04 -6.32 2.95
CA LEU A 184 11.04 -6.56 3.98
C LEU A 184 11.65 -6.36 5.37
N PRO A 185 10.84 -6.06 6.41
CA PRO A 185 11.30 -6.12 7.79
C PRO A 185 11.88 -7.49 8.12
N THR A 186 12.89 -7.53 8.97
CA THR A 186 13.24 -8.75 9.70
C THR A 186 12.13 -9.09 10.70
N LEU A 187 12.08 -10.32 11.21
CA LEU A 187 11.11 -10.70 12.25
C LEU A 187 11.20 -9.80 13.49
N ASP A 188 12.40 -9.34 13.82
CA ASP A 188 12.65 -8.43 14.94
C ASP A 188 12.55 -6.93 14.51
N GLY A 189 12.34 -6.66 13.23
CA GLY A 189 12.30 -5.31 12.67
C GLY A 189 10.97 -4.59 12.91
N LEU A 190 9.90 -5.33 13.18
CA LEU A 190 8.60 -4.80 13.58
C LEU A 190 8.29 -5.20 15.02
N ASP A 191 7.76 -4.27 15.78
CA ASP A 191 7.28 -4.56 17.14
C ASP A 191 5.90 -5.22 17.08
N PHE A 192 5.85 -6.52 17.38
CA PHE A 192 4.61 -7.31 17.51
C PHE A 192 4.18 -7.49 18.98
N SER A 193 4.88 -6.86 19.94
CA SER A 193 4.60 -7.02 21.37
C SER A 193 3.18 -6.56 21.71
N GLY A 194 2.47 -7.38 22.51
CA GLY A 194 1.11 -7.08 22.93
C GLY A 194 0.04 -7.28 21.85
N LEU A 195 0.40 -7.72 20.64
CA LEU A 195 -0.57 -8.14 19.63
C LEU A 195 -0.97 -9.59 19.86
N ASP A 196 -2.24 -9.90 19.62
CA ASP A 196 -2.76 -11.27 19.62
C ASP A 196 -2.57 -11.89 18.23
N LEU A 197 -1.30 -12.12 17.87
CA LEU A 197 -0.87 -12.74 16.62
C LEU A 197 -0.02 -13.98 16.90
N SER A 198 -0.37 -15.08 16.28
CA SER A 198 0.44 -16.29 16.28
C SER A 198 1.73 -16.12 15.43
N PRO A 199 2.77 -16.93 15.70
CA PRO A 199 3.97 -16.93 14.86
C PRO A 199 3.70 -17.19 13.36
N ASP A 200 2.70 -18.02 13.04
CA ASP A 200 2.31 -18.36 11.66
C ASP A 200 1.63 -17.16 10.96
N GLU A 201 0.83 -16.38 11.70
CA GLU A 201 0.23 -15.15 11.18
C GLU A 201 1.29 -14.07 10.91
N ILE A 202 2.24 -13.89 11.83
CA ILE A 202 3.38 -12.98 11.63
C ILE A 202 4.19 -13.41 10.40
N ALA A 203 4.51 -14.70 10.28
CA ALA A 203 5.21 -15.23 9.11
C ALA A 203 4.41 -14.99 7.82
N THR A 204 3.08 -15.12 7.85
CA THR A 204 2.20 -14.85 6.71
C THR A 204 2.21 -13.38 6.31
N LEU A 205 2.21 -12.46 7.27
CA LEU A 205 2.27 -11.02 7.03
C LEU A 205 3.56 -10.59 6.31
N LEU A 206 4.69 -11.24 6.59
CA LEU A 206 6.01 -10.91 6.04
C LEU A 206 6.45 -11.85 4.90
N LYS A 207 5.63 -12.85 4.54
CA LYS A 207 5.98 -13.83 3.50
C LYS A 207 5.94 -13.22 2.11
N VAL A 208 6.97 -13.52 1.31
CA VAL A 208 6.93 -13.37 -0.14
C VAL A 208 6.21 -14.57 -0.75
N ASP A 209 5.04 -14.32 -1.31
CA ASP A 209 4.25 -15.33 -2.04
C ASP A 209 4.75 -15.42 -3.48
N VAL A 210 5.80 -16.22 -3.70
CA VAL A 210 6.47 -16.34 -5.00
C VAL A 210 5.50 -16.78 -6.10
N GLU A 211 4.65 -17.79 -5.83
CA GLU A 211 3.68 -18.30 -6.81
C GLU A 211 2.58 -17.27 -7.09
N GLY A 212 2.09 -16.61 -6.05
CA GLY A 212 1.13 -15.54 -6.18
C GLY A 212 1.67 -14.40 -7.05
N TRP A 213 2.89 -13.95 -6.78
CA TRP A 213 3.54 -12.92 -7.60
C TRP A 213 3.79 -13.35 -9.04
N LEU A 214 4.23 -14.60 -9.28
CA LEU A 214 4.37 -15.13 -10.63
C LEU A 214 3.05 -15.13 -11.39
N SER A 215 1.93 -15.39 -10.72
CA SER A 215 0.60 -15.32 -11.33
C SER A 215 0.14 -13.88 -11.66
N GLU A 216 0.68 -12.88 -10.98
CA GLU A 216 0.41 -11.45 -11.27
C GLU A 216 1.16 -10.95 -12.51
N ILE A 217 2.31 -11.53 -12.88
CA ILE A 217 3.15 -11.06 -14.00
C ILE A 217 2.34 -10.91 -15.30
N PRO A 218 1.61 -11.93 -15.81
CA PRO A 218 0.85 -11.79 -17.05
C PRO A 218 -0.28 -10.76 -16.93
N LEU A 219 -0.86 -10.59 -15.74
CA LEU A 219 -1.91 -9.59 -15.50
C LEU A 219 -1.34 -8.15 -15.52
N ILE A 220 -0.12 -7.97 -15.05
CA ILE A 220 0.59 -6.68 -15.12
C ILE A 220 0.98 -6.38 -16.57
N GLU A 221 1.47 -7.39 -17.33
CA GLU A 221 1.78 -7.23 -18.75
C GLU A 221 0.56 -6.80 -19.56
N GLU A 222 -0.59 -7.46 -19.35
CA GLU A 222 -1.85 -7.10 -20.00
C GLU A 222 -2.29 -5.68 -19.64
N TYR A 223 -2.19 -5.34 -18.36
CA TYR A 223 -2.51 -4.00 -17.86
C TYR A 223 -1.62 -2.93 -18.52
N TYR A 224 -0.31 -3.14 -18.61
CA TYR A 224 0.59 -2.19 -19.25
C TYR A 224 0.30 -2.02 -20.75
N LYS A 225 -0.04 -3.10 -21.45
CA LYS A 225 -0.44 -3.04 -22.87
C LYS A 225 -1.67 -2.16 -23.12
N SER A 226 -2.54 -1.99 -22.11
CA SER A 226 -3.72 -1.12 -22.22
C SER A 226 -3.38 0.37 -22.37
N PHE A 227 -2.13 0.78 -22.05
CA PHE A 227 -1.64 2.16 -22.23
C PHE A 227 -0.91 2.37 -23.57
N GLY A 228 -0.89 1.37 -24.45
CA GLY A 228 -0.16 1.42 -25.72
C GLY A 228 1.35 1.43 -25.52
N ASP A 229 2.04 2.18 -26.39
CA ASP A 229 3.51 2.28 -26.40
C ASP A 229 4.06 3.33 -25.43
N GLN A 230 3.21 3.91 -24.57
CA GLN A 230 3.59 5.04 -23.71
C GLN A 230 4.18 4.62 -22.38
N VAL A 231 4.04 3.34 -21.97
CA VAL A 231 4.62 2.85 -20.71
C VAL A 231 6.15 2.97 -20.76
N PRO A 232 6.77 3.66 -19.79
CA PRO A 232 8.24 3.80 -19.74
C PRO A 232 8.95 2.46 -19.80
N SER A 233 10.05 2.40 -20.58
CA SER A 233 10.86 1.19 -20.71
C SER A 233 11.42 0.69 -19.37
N GLU A 234 11.68 1.61 -18.44
CA GLU A 234 12.14 1.32 -17.09
C GLU A 234 11.13 0.46 -16.30
N LEU A 235 9.82 0.70 -16.48
CA LEU A 235 8.80 -0.09 -15.81
C LEU A 235 8.69 -1.51 -16.39
N TRP A 236 8.88 -1.67 -17.69
CA TRP A 236 9.01 -2.97 -18.33
C TRP A 236 10.26 -3.73 -17.86
N GLN A 237 11.37 -3.03 -17.66
CA GLN A 237 12.61 -3.60 -17.10
C GLN A 237 12.40 -4.07 -15.66
N GLU A 238 11.74 -3.27 -14.82
CA GLU A 238 11.41 -3.67 -13.43
C GLU A 238 10.49 -4.90 -13.39
N LEU A 239 9.51 -4.97 -14.29
CA LEU A 239 8.64 -6.15 -14.41
C LEU A 239 9.41 -7.41 -14.81
N GLN A 240 10.32 -7.29 -15.77
CA GLN A 240 11.18 -8.40 -16.19
C GLN A 240 12.12 -8.84 -15.07
N LEU A 241 12.69 -7.89 -14.35
CA LEU A 241 13.59 -8.14 -13.22
C LEU A 241 12.85 -8.85 -12.08
N LEU A 242 11.64 -8.41 -11.76
CA LEU A 242 10.77 -9.07 -10.78
C LEU A 242 10.53 -10.53 -11.16
N LYS A 243 10.18 -10.79 -12.42
CA LYS A 243 9.95 -12.14 -12.93
C LYS A 243 11.17 -13.03 -12.75
N GLU A 244 12.36 -12.57 -13.17
CA GLU A 244 13.61 -13.32 -13.08
C GLU A 244 14.00 -13.63 -11.63
N GLN A 245 13.81 -12.67 -10.72
CA GLN A 245 14.07 -12.85 -9.29
C GLN A 245 13.11 -13.86 -8.65
N LEU A 246 11.84 -13.82 -9.01
CA LEU A 246 10.83 -14.77 -8.52
C LEU A 246 11.08 -16.19 -9.04
N GLU A 247 11.44 -16.34 -10.34
CA GLU A 247 11.80 -17.64 -10.93
C GLU A 247 13.03 -18.23 -10.23
N THR A 248 14.04 -17.40 -9.95
CA THR A 248 15.24 -17.81 -9.20
C THR A 248 14.91 -18.25 -7.78
N ALA A 249 14.06 -17.49 -7.07
CA ALA A 249 13.65 -17.83 -5.71
C ALA A 249 12.82 -19.12 -5.67
N LYS A 250 12.00 -19.39 -6.68
CA LYS A 250 11.24 -20.64 -6.81
C LYS A 250 12.13 -21.86 -6.93
N VAL A 251 13.21 -21.76 -7.74
CA VAL A 251 14.16 -22.86 -7.92
C VAL A 251 14.98 -23.09 -6.65
N GLY A 252 15.34 -22.04 -5.92
CA GLY A 252 16.11 -22.16 -4.68
C GLY A 252 15.31 -22.72 -3.48
N ALA A 253 13.99 -22.75 -3.57
CA ALA A 253 13.09 -23.28 -2.54
C ALA A 253 12.63 -24.74 -2.81
N ALA A 254 12.92 -25.30 -3.98
CA ALA A 254 12.61 -26.67 -4.40
C ALA A 254 13.78 -27.61 -4.08
#